data_dae831b168c414df8ace5913cfe604e5
#
_entry.id   dae831b168c414df8ace5913cfe604e5
#
_cell.length_a   1.000
_cell.length_b   1.000
_cell.length_c   1.000
_cell.angle_alpha   90.00
_cell.angle_beta   90.00
_cell.angle_gamma   90.00
#
_symmetry.space_group_name_H-M   'P 1'
#
loop_
_entity.id
_entity.type
_entity.pdbx_description
1 polymer ?
#
loop_
_entity_poly.entity_id
_entity_poly.type
_entity_poly.pdbx_seq_one_letter_code
_entity_poly.pdbx_strand_id
1 'polypeptide(L)'
;MNLKFNESFYAIHQAEVVSIETENGRVKGVVTQLNGEYSAKCVVIATGTNLGGKIFVGDAWYASGPDGMHAANALTDSLKAAGLPLRRFKTGTPARVHRRSIDFSKLECQPGDPDNELQPFSFMTDAPMHNKVECWIAYTNPETHRIILDNIQRSPLYGGMIEGVGPRYCPSIEDKVVRFAGKDRHPIFVEPCGENTEEMYLQGASSSLPEDVQNAFYRSIKGFENIEIMRPAYAIEYDCVDPTSLEATLESKVVRGLYGAGQFNGTSGYEEAAAQGLLAGLNAARSAKGGSQLILERQTSYLGTLVDDLVTKGVMDPYRMMTSRSEYRLTLRQDNADQRLTPIGREYGLVQDDRWAKYQHTQSILEAERRRLHETHLRTADLRAAMEAAGLTPAAEGGIAEELLRRPEISYPLLAGVIGWGEGITPMLAERLETEIKYAGYIARQDRMIRDVARHEKTLIPADFEYADLTGLTLEAREKLTGIRPKNLGQAGRIPGVSPSDVAQLSIALTVREKT
;
A
#
# COMPACT_ATOMS: atom_id res chain seq x y z
N MET A 1 10.86 11.62 4.05
CA MET A 1 11.04 12.10 2.67
C MET A 1 11.10 13.61 2.71
N ASN A 2 12.30 14.22 2.69
CA ASN A 2 12.45 15.67 2.65
C ASN A 2 12.26 16.13 1.21
N LEU A 3 11.01 16.37 0.82
CA LEU A 3 10.74 17.11 -0.41
C LEU A 3 11.14 18.56 -0.14
N LYS A 4 12.25 19.02 -0.73
CA LYS A 4 12.54 20.44 -0.79
C LYS A 4 11.54 21.07 -1.77
N PHE A 5 10.49 21.67 -1.22
CA PHE A 5 9.57 22.47 -2.00
C PHE A 5 10.26 23.77 -2.38
N ASN A 6 10.14 24.17 -3.63
CA ASN A 6 10.48 25.53 -4.03
C ASN A 6 9.35 26.42 -3.51
N GLU A 7 9.58 27.14 -2.42
CA GLU A 7 8.59 27.95 -1.69
C GLU A 7 7.79 28.91 -2.57
N SER A 8 8.36 29.32 -3.71
CA SER A 8 7.68 30.23 -4.66
C SER A 8 6.50 29.61 -5.43
N PHE A 9 6.30 28.28 -5.37
CA PHE A 9 5.25 27.57 -6.12
C PHE A 9 4.31 26.73 -5.27
N TYR A 10 4.44 26.80 -3.94
CA TYR A 10 3.63 26.02 -3.03
C TYR A 10 2.88 26.92 -2.07
N ALA A 11 1.54 26.76 -1.99
CA ALA A 11 0.70 27.45 -1.05
C ALA A 11 -0.22 26.47 -0.32
N ILE A 12 -0.32 26.58 1.01
CA ILE A 12 -1.27 25.84 1.82
C ILE A 12 -2.40 26.80 2.21
N HIS A 13 -3.64 26.41 1.90
CA HIS A 13 -4.83 27.12 2.29
C HIS A 13 -5.66 26.25 3.23
N GLN A 14 -6.04 26.78 4.38
CA GLN A 14 -7.04 26.17 5.25
C GLN A 14 -8.42 26.53 4.74
N ALA A 15 -9.03 25.60 3.98
CA ALA A 15 -10.36 25.79 3.41
C ALA A 15 -11.04 24.43 3.18
N GLU A 16 -12.35 24.38 3.37
CA GLU A 16 -13.17 23.24 2.96
C GLU A 16 -13.57 23.44 1.49
N VAL A 17 -13.18 22.50 0.62
CA VAL A 17 -13.64 22.46 -0.77
C VAL A 17 -15.03 21.85 -0.81
N VAL A 18 -15.99 22.59 -1.36
CA VAL A 18 -17.40 22.19 -1.44
C VAL A 18 -17.83 21.77 -2.85
N SER A 19 -17.10 22.19 -3.90
CA SER A 19 -17.41 21.76 -5.25
C SER A 19 -16.19 21.71 -6.16
N ILE A 20 -16.28 20.81 -7.16
CA ILE A 20 -15.39 20.76 -8.31
C ILE A 20 -16.11 21.44 -9.46
N GLU A 21 -15.51 22.49 -10.01
CA GLU A 21 -16.03 23.14 -11.22
C GLU A 21 -15.52 22.43 -12.46
N THR A 22 -16.46 22.19 -13.40
CA THR A 22 -16.15 21.53 -14.67
C THR A 22 -16.70 22.32 -15.83
N GLU A 23 -15.99 22.28 -16.95
CA GLU A 23 -16.42 22.84 -18.22
C GLU A 23 -16.08 21.86 -19.35
N ASN A 24 -17.07 21.50 -20.17
CA ASN A 24 -16.91 20.54 -21.27
C ASN A 24 -16.27 19.21 -20.84
N GLY A 25 -16.66 18.67 -19.68
CA GLY A 25 -16.14 17.41 -19.13
C GLY A 25 -14.68 17.47 -18.62
N ARG A 26 -14.17 18.68 -18.37
CA ARG A 26 -12.82 18.91 -17.81
C ARG A 26 -12.90 19.79 -16.54
N VAL A 27 -12.00 19.55 -15.61
CA VAL A 27 -11.81 20.40 -14.42
C VAL A 27 -11.46 21.81 -14.87
N LYS A 28 -12.13 22.80 -14.25
CA LYS A 28 -11.85 24.23 -14.33
C LYS A 28 -11.24 24.77 -13.04
N GLY A 29 -11.65 24.22 -11.89
CA GLY A 29 -11.20 24.64 -10.59
C GLY A 29 -11.99 24.00 -9.45
N VAL A 30 -11.86 24.60 -8.28
CA VAL A 30 -12.58 24.23 -7.07
C VAL A 30 -13.16 25.46 -6.40
N VAL A 31 -14.27 25.28 -5.68
CA VAL A 31 -14.90 26.32 -4.86
C VAL A 31 -14.87 25.88 -3.39
N THR A 32 -14.56 26.81 -2.51
CA THR A 32 -14.55 26.58 -1.07
C THR A 32 -15.85 27.04 -0.40
N GLN A 33 -16.09 26.59 0.82
CA GLN A 33 -17.28 26.93 1.61
C GLN A 33 -17.48 28.44 1.80
N LEU A 34 -16.39 29.22 1.80
CA LEU A 34 -16.43 30.69 1.90
C LEU A 34 -16.46 31.38 0.53
N ASN A 35 -16.87 30.66 -0.52
CA ASN A 35 -16.96 31.16 -1.91
C ASN A 35 -15.61 31.58 -2.52
N GLY A 36 -14.49 31.07 -2.00
CA GLY A 36 -13.19 31.22 -2.66
C GLY A 36 -13.11 30.32 -3.89
N GLU A 37 -12.81 30.89 -5.04
CA GLU A 37 -12.64 30.17 -6.31
C GLU A 37 -11.15 30.01 -6.63
N TYR A 38 -10.74 28.77 -6.94
CA TYR A 38 -9.36 28.45 -7.32
C TYR A 38 -9.37 27.77 -8.68
N SER A 39 -8.91 28.47 -9.71
CA SER A 39 -8.77 27.92 -11.06
C SER A 39 -7.60 26.95 -11.13
N ALA A 40 -7.80 25.79 -11.74
CA ALA A 40 -6.78 24.76 -11.88
C ALA A 40 -6.96 23.97 -13.18
N LYS A 41 -5.83 23.57 -13.80
CA LYS A 41 -5.83 22.65 -14.95
C LYS A 41 -6.10 21.21 -14.54
N CYS A 42 -5.67 20.84 -13.32
CA CYS A 42 -5.85 19.52 -12.73
C CYS A 42 -6.13 19.65 -11.23
N VAL A 43 -6.91 18.72 -10.70
CA VAL A 43 -7.21 18.57 -9.27
C VAL A 43 -6.94 17.14 -8.85
N VAL A 44 -6.29 16.96 -7.69
CA VAL A 44 -6.10 15.63 -7.07
C VAL A 44 -6.92 15.57 -5.79
N ILE A 45 -7.85 14.62 -5.71
CA ILE A 45 -8.67 14.37 -4.52
C ILE A 45 -7.95 13.38 -3.62
N ALA A 46 -7.62 13.79 -2.41
CA ALA A 46 -6.94 12.98 -1.39
C ALA A 46 -7.60 13.18 -0.01
N THR A 47 -8.92 13.06 0.02
CA THR A 47 -9.79 13.40 1.16
C THR A 47 -9.71 12.44 2.34
N GLY A 48 -9.08 11.27 2.17
CA GLY A 48 -9.06 10.26 3.23
C GLY A 48 -10.48 9.87 3.67
N THR A 49 -10.74 9.94 4.98
CA THR A 49 -12.06 9.62 5.56
C THR A 49 -12.93 10.86 5.80
N ASN A 50 -12.54 12.05 5.30
CA ASN A 50 -13.35 13.26 5.48
C ASN A 50 -14.53 13.33 4.50
N LEU A 51 -14.43 12.71 3.31
CA LEU A 51 -15.47 12.81 2.29
C LEU A 51 -16.74 12.07 2.74
N GLY A 52 -17.83 12.80 2.92
CA GLY A 52 -19.07 12.24 3.45
C GLY A 52 -18.91 11.65 4.86
N GLY A 53 -17.93 12.15 5.64
CA GLY A 53 -17.53 11.58 6.91
C GLY A 53 -18.66 11.56 7.95
N LYS A 54 -18.86 10.38 8.58
CA LYS A 54 -19.86 10.17 9.64
C LYS A 54 -19.28 9.27 10.72
N ILE A 55 -19.16 9.81 11.92
CA ILE A 55 -18.61 9.11 13.09
C ILE A 55 -19.73 8.44 13.89
N PHE A 56 -19.41 7.26 14.47
CA PHE A 56 -20.29 6.47 15.30
C PHE A 56 -19.60 6.03 16.59
N VAL A 57 -20.26 6.26 17.72
CA VAL A 57 -19.87 5.77 19.05
C VAL A 57 -21.15 5.30 19.77
N GLY A 58 -21.38 4.00 19.87
CA GLY A 58 -22.66 3.48 20.36
C GLY A 58 -23.84 4.01 19.55
N ASP A 59 -24.87 4.50 20.24
CA ASP A 59 -26.07 5.05 19.62
C ASP A 59 -25.88 6.49 19.07
N ALA A 60 -24.73 7.12 19.38
CA ALA A 60 -24.42 8.47 18.92
C ALA A 60 -23.76 8.44 17.55
N TRP A 61 -24.20 9.32 16.66
CA TRP A 61 -23.55 9.57 15.39
C TRP A 61 -23.61 11.06 15.02
N TYR A 62 -22.60 11.54 14.29
CA TYR A 62 -22.54 12.91 13.81
C TYR A 62 -21.66 13.03 12.56
N ALA A 63 -21.93 14.05 11.74
CA ALA A 63 -21.11 14.38 10.59
C ALA A 63 -19.78 14.96 11.06
N SER A 64 -18.67 14.26 10.78
CA SER A 64 -17.32 14.69 11.11
C SER A 64 -16.31 13.91 10.27
N GLY A 65 -15.17 14.51 10.02
CA GLY A 65 -13.95 13.81 9.63
C GLY A 65 -13.24 13.21 10.86
N PRO A 66 -12.08 12.57 10.68
CA PRO A 66 -11.29 12.02 11.77
C PRO A 66 -10.80 13.14 12.71
N ASP A 67 -10.58 12.80 13.97
CA ASP A 67 -9.97 13.68 14.98
C ASP A 67 -10.66 15.05 15.17
N GLY A 68 -11.99 15.10 14.95
CA GLY A 68 -12.79 16.33 15.10
C GLY A 68 -12.69 17.29 13.92
N MET A 69 -12.08 16.91 12.81
CA MET A 69 -12.08 17.70 11.58
C MET A 69 -13.46 17.72 10.93
N HIS A 70 -13.72 18.74 10.11
CA HIS A 70 -14.98 18.84 9.36
C HIS A 70 -15.13 17.72 8.33
N ALA A 71 -16.35 17.24 8.13
CA ALA A 71 -16.68 16.33 7.04
C ALA A 71 -16.94 17.14 5.75
N ALA A 72 -16.36 16.68 4.64
CA ALA A 72 -16.58 17.29 3.32
C ALA A 72 -17.85 16.73 2.64
N ASN A 73 -19.02 17.02 3.21
CA ASN A 73 -20.30 16.48 2.72
C ASN A 73 -20.74 17.12 1.39
N ALA A 74 -20.61 18.44 1.28
CA ALA A 74 -20.99 19.17 0.06
C ALA A 74 -20.15 18.74 -1.15
N LEU A 75 -18.88 18.36 -0.94
CA LEU A 75 -18.02 17.83 -2.00
C LEU A 75 -18.53 16.49 -2.52
N THR A 76 -19.07 15.61 -1.65
CA THR A 76 -19.74 14.37 -2.07
C THR A 76 -20.83 14.63 -3.11
N ASP A 77 -21.70 15.60 -2.84
CA ASP A 77 -22.81 15.93 -3.75
C ASP A 77 -22.30 16.53 -5.06
N SER A 78 -21.27 17.36 -5.01
CA SER A 78 -20.63 17.90 -6.20
C SER A 78 -20.01 16.81 -7.08
N LEU A 79 -19.34 15.82 -6.49
CA LEU A 79 -18.75 14.69 -7.23
C LEU A 79 -19.83 13.81 -7.87
N LYS A 80 -20.93 13.54 -7.18
CA LYS A 80 -22.08 12.83 -7.74
C LYS A 80 -22.71 13.59 -8.91
N ALA A 81 -22.88 14.92 -8.75
CA ALA A 81 -23.41 15.78 -9.82
C ALA A 81 -22.49 15.82 -11.04
N ALA A 82 -21.17 15.71 -10.84
CA ALA A 82 -20.19 15.56 -11.93
C ALA A 82 -20.18 14.17 -12.58
N GLY A 83 -21.01 13.23 -12.10
CA GLY A 83 -21.18 11.89 -12.65
C GLY A 83 -20.21 10.83 -12.12
N LEU A 84 -19.46 11.11 -11.05
CA LEU A 84 -18.57 10.10 -10.45
C LEU A 84 -19.39 9.06 -9.68
N PRO A 85 -19.17 7.75 -9.91
CA PRO A 85 -19.79 6.68 -9.14
C PRO A 85 -19.11 6.60 -7.77
N LEU A 86 -19.83 6.92 -6.70
CA LEU A 86 -19.32 6.83 -5.34
C LEU A 86 -19.82 5.56 -4.64
N ARG A 87 -19.00 5.06 -3.73
CA ARG A 87 -19.26 3.95 -2.81
C ARG A 87 -19.06 4.39 -1.37
N ARG A 88 -19.62 3.67 -0.44
CA ARG A 88 -19.48 3.95 0.98
C ARG A 88 -18.70 2.85 1.68
N PHE A 89 -17.60 3.23 2.35
CA PHE A 89 -16.80 2.35 3.17
C PHE A 89 -16.81 2.80 4.63
N LYS A 90 -16.39 1.93 5.52
CA LYS A 90 -16.16 2.25 6.91
C LYS A 90 -14.75 1.84 7.33
N THR A 91 -14.21 2.56 8.31
CA THR A 91 -13.05 2.12 9.08
C THR A 91 -13.29 2.43 10.55
N GLY A 92 -12.30 2.19 11.39
CA GLY A 92 -12.37 2.51 12.81
C GLY A 92 -11.01 2.87 13.35
N THR A 93 -11.01 3.53 14.48
CA THR A 93 -9.80 3.87 15.23
C THR A 93 -9.96 3.42 16.68
N PRO A 94 -8.89 2.97 17.36
CA PRO A 94 -8.93 2.67 18.79
C PRO A 94 -8.93 3.97 19.62
N ALA A 95 -9.18 3.81 20.91
CA ALA A 95 -9.06 4.92 21.84
C ALA A 95 -7.63 5.48 21.88
N ARG A 96 -7.53 6.78 22.18
CA ARG A 96 -6.31 7.44 22.61
C ARG A 96 -6.33 7.53 24.11
N VAL A 97 -5.25 7.15 24.76
CA VAL A 97 -5.15 7.08 26.21
C VAL A 97 -3.92 7.81 26.72
N HIS A 98 -3.97 8.27 27.96
CA HIS A 98 -2.85 8.97 28.56
C HIS A 98 -1.78 8.00 29.05
N ARG A 99 -0.51 8.20 28.67
CA ARG A 99 0.64 7.34 29.00
C ARG A 99 0.75 7.04 30.50
N ARG A 100 0.56 8.04 31.38
CA ARG A 100 0.65 7.88 32.83
C ARG A 100 -0.38 6.92 33.43
N SER A 101 -1.47 6.63 32.70
CA SER A 101 -2.55 5.76 33.17
C SER A 101 -2.32 4.28 32.87
N ILE A 102 -1.21 3.95 32.21
CA ILE A 102 -0.82 2.60 31.83
C ILE A 102 0.26 2.09 32.79
N ASP A 103 0.05 0.89 33.32
CA ASP A 103 1.07 0.18 34.11
C ASP A 103 1.94 -0.69 33.18
N PHE A 104 2.98 -0.09 32.62
CA PHE A 104 3.90 -0.75 31.70
C PHE A 104 4.65 -1.94 32.31
N SER A 105 4.78 -2.01 33.64
CA SER A 105 5.42 -3.14 34.29
C SER A 105 4.68 -4.46 34.12
N LYS A 106 3.40 -4.39 33.72
CA LYS A 106 2.54 -5.54 33.48
C LYS A 106 2.45 -5.93 32.02
N LEU A 107 3.07 -5.16 31.12
CA LEU A 107 3.01 -5.34 29.66
C LEU A 107 4.32 -5.93 29.13
N GLU A 108 4.23 -6.52 27.95
CA GLU A 108 5.39 -7.05 27.23
C GLU A 108 6.03 -5.92 26.40
N CYS A 109 7.27 -5.54 26.74
CA CYS A 109 8.00 -4.51 26.00
C CYS A 109 8.42 -5.01 24.61
N GLN A 110 8.29 -4.16 23.60
CA GLN A 110 8.76 -4.35 22.23
C GLN A 110 9.77 -3.25 21.89
N PRO A 111 11.06 -3.47 22.18
CA PRO A 111 12.09 -2.44 22.02
C PRO A 111 12.46 -2.18 20.54
N GLY A 112 12.02 -3.05 19.61
CA GLY A 112 12.45 -3.04 18.22
C GLY A 112 13.75 -3.82 18.02
N ASP A 113 14.27 -3.76 16.78
CA ASP A 113 15.52 -4.42 16.42
C ASP A 113 16.73 -3.74 17.10
N PRO A 114 17.80 -4.46 17.42
CA PRO A 114 19.05 -3.88 17.91
C PRO A 114 19.63 -2.87 16.90
N ASP A 115 20.29 -1.82 17.39
CA ASP A 115 20.83 -0.73 16.56
C ASP A 115 21.74 -1.21 15.42
N ASN A 116 22.49 -2.28 15.64
CA ASN A 116 23.38 -2.88 14.63
C ASN A 116 22.65 -3.70 13.55
N GLU A 117 21.36 -3.98 13.75
CA GLU A 117 20.51 -4.72 12.79
C GLU A 117 19.51 -3.80 12.08
N LEU A 118 19.38 -2.54 12.53
CA LEU A 118 18.49 -1.57 11.92
C LEU A 118 18.87 -1.29 10.46
N GLN A 119 17.88 -1.39 9.58
CA GLN A 119 18.03 -1.04 8.18
C GLN A 119 17.16 0.18 7.83
N PRO A 120 17.71 1.17 7.09
CA PRO A 120 16.95 2.36 6.70
C PRO A 120 15.85 2.05 5.68
N PHE A 121 14.69 2.67 5.83
CA PHE A 121 13.65 2.64 4.80
C PHE A 121 14.03 3.41 3.54
N SER A 122 14.94 4.39 3.66
CA SER A 122 15.38 5.20 2.54
C SER A 122 16.79 4.84 2.11
N PHE A 123 16.98 4.56 0.83
CA PHE A 123 18.31 4.38 0.22
C PHE A 123 19.22 5.62 0.33
N MET A 124 18.68 6.77 0.78
CA MET A 124 19.45 8.00 1.00
C MET A 124 19.95 8.16 2.43
N THR A 125 19.58 7.29 3.35
CA THR A 125 20.00 7.37 4.76
C THR A 125 21.35 6.68 4.94
N ASP A 126 22.36 7.45 5.38
CA ASP A 126 23.72 6.95 5.69
C ASP A 126 24.06 7.08 7.18
N ALA A 127 23.25 7.86 7.93
CA ALA A 127 23.48 8.04 9.36
C ALA A 127 23.12 6.76 10.15
N PRO A 128 23.87 6.46 11.23
CA PRO A 128 23.46 5.42 12.16
C PRO A 128 22.04 5.66 12.68
N MET A 129 21.29 4.59 12.82
CA MET A 129 19.92 4.64 13.31
C MET A 129 19.85 4.10 14.73
N HIS A 130 18.92 4.65 15.50
CA HIS A 130 18.61 4.23 16.86
C HIS A 130 17.11 4.22 17.05
N ASN A 131 16.60 3.23 17.78
CA ASN A 131 15.22 3.26 18.25
C ASN A 131 15.06 4.40 19.26
N LYS A 132 14.09 5.27 19.04
CA LYS A 132 13.83 6.44 19.91
C LYS A 132 12.74 6.20 20.92
N VAL A 133 11.82 5.28 20.60
CA VAL A 133 10.65 4.94 21.42
C VAL A 133 10.45 3.44 21.41
N GLU A 134 9.86 2.95 22.49
CA GLU A 134 9.44 1.55 22.64
C GLU A 134 7.93 1.44 22.47
N CYS A 135 7.47 0.27 22.06
CA CYS A 135 6.07 -0.14 22.08
C CYS A 135 5.87 -1.26 23.08
N TRP A 136 4.61 -1.54 23.43
CA TRP A 136 4.28 -2.63 24.35
C TRP A 136 3.11 -3.44 23.79
N ILE A 137 2.98 -4.69 24.27
CA ILE A 137 1.84 -5.53 23.97
C ILE A 137 1.03 -5.77 25.23
N ALA A 138 -0.25 -5.46 25.16
CA ALA A 138 -1.28 -5.88 26.09
C ALA A 138 -2.15 -6.97 25.43
N TYR A 139 -2.93 -7.67 26.21
CA TYR A 139 -3.83 -8.71 25.71
C TYR A 139 -5.22 -8.56 26.30
N THR A 140 -6.25 -8.73 25.48
CA THR A 140 -7.60 -8.96 25.98
C THR A 140 -7.65 -10.27 26.78
N ASN A 141 -8.72 -10.49 27.53
CA ASN A 141 -8.92 -11.68 28.34
C ASN A 141 -10.42 -12.09 28.32
N PRO A 142 -10.81 -13.23 28.90
CA PRO A 142 -12.21 -13.68 28.88
C PRO A 142 -13.20 -12.68 29.47
N GLU A 143 -12.81 -11.90 30.50
CA GLU A 143 -13.66 -10.84 31.06
C GLU A 143 -13.86 -9.69 30.07
N THR A 144 -12.77 -9.27 29.38
CA THR A 144 -12.85 -8.30 28.28
C THR A 144 -13.83 -8.76 27.20
N HIS A 145 -13.72 -10.04 26.80
CA HIS A 145 -14.61 -10.62 25.77
C HIS A 145 -16.06 -10.68 26.25
N ARG A 146 -16.29 -11.05 27.51
CA ARG A 146 -17.62 -11.08 28.10
C ARG A 146 -18.28 -9.69 28.08
N ILE A 147 -17.56 -8.65 28.54
CA ILE A 147 -18.06 -7.26 28.51
C ILE A 147 -18.46 -6.83 27.09
N ILE A 148 -17.63 -7.16 26.09
CA ILE A 148 -17.90 -6.82 24.69
C ILE A 148 -19.14 -7.58 24.18
N LEU A 149 -19.24 -8.89 24.43
CA LEU A 149 -20.35 -9.74 23.96
C LEU A 149 -21.68 -9.35 24.61
N ASP A 150 -21.70 -9.06 25.91
CA ASP A 150 -22.88 -8.60 26.64
C ASP A 150 -23.44 -7.28 26.08
N ASN A 151 -22.61 -6.48 25.42
CA ASN A 151 -22.96 -5.18 24.85
C ASN A 151 -22.93 -5.15 23.31
N ILE A 152 -22.81 -6.30 22.64
CA ILE A 152 -22.58 -6.36 21.18
C ILE A 152 -23.69 -5.64 20.39
N GLN A 153 -24.95 -5.70 20.84
CA GLN A 153 -26.09 -5.04 20.20
C GLN A 153 -26.07 -3.51 20.32
N ARG A 154 -25.22 -2.96 21.20
CA ARG A 154 -25.00 -1.52 21.34
C ARG A 154 -23.91 -1.01 20.37
N SER A 155 -23.24 -1.91 19.63
CA SER A 155 -22.31 -1.53 18.57
C SER A 155 -23.10 -1.10 17.32
N PRO A 156 -22.83 0.08 16.75
CA PRO A 156 -23.45 0.54 15.50
C PRO A 156 -23.31 -0.45 14.33
N LEU A 157 -22.24 -1.24 14.35
CA LEU A 157 -21.99 -2.26 13.34
C LEU A 157 -22.99 -3.42 13.45
N TYR A 158 -23.23 -3.91 14.67
CA TYR A 158 -24.15 -5.03 14.93
C TYR A 158 -25.61 -4.56 15.11
N GLY A 159 -25.81 -3.30 15.48
CA GLY A 159 -27.11 -2.62 15.56
C GLY A 159 -27.66 -2.18 14.19
N GLY A 160 -26.91 -2.36 13.09
CA GLY A 160 -27.39 -2.04 11.74
C GLY A 160 -27.38 -0.54 11.38
N MET A 161 -26.68 0.30 12.14
CA MET A 161 -26.57 1.74 11.86
C MET A 161 -25.49 2.07 10.82
N ILE A 162 -24.49 1.20 10.67
CA ILE A 162 -23.38 1.33 9.72
C ILE A 162 -23.75 0.58 8.44
N GLU A 163 -23.75 1.29 7.31
CA GLU A 163 -24.01 0.76 5.98
C GLU A 163 -22.72 0.40 5.24
N GLY A 164 -21.63 1.13 5.55
CA GLY A 164 -20.34 1.01 4.88
C GLY A 164 -19.65 -0.32 5.15
N VAL A 165 -19.03 -0.89 4.10
CA VAL A 165 -18.22 -2.10 4.22
C VAL A 165 -16.89 -1.79 4.89
N GLY A 166 -16.51 -2.56 5.91
CA GLY A 166 -15.27 -2.40 6.65
C GLY A 166 -14.08 -3.15 6.04
N PRO A 167 -12.84 -2.77 6.42
CA PRO A 167 -11.64 -3.43 5.94
C PRO A 167 -11.53 -4.86 6.46
N ARG A 168 -11.23 -5.79 5.56
CA ARG A 168 -11.12 -7.22 5.87
C ARG A 168 -9.99 -7.56 6.84
N TYR A 169 -8.88 -6.81 6.77
CA TYR A 169 -7.65 -7.10 7.51
C TYR A 169 -7.46 -6.26 8.78
N CYS A 170 -8.39 -5.35 9.09
CA CYS A 170 -8.39 -4.56 10.32
C CYS A 170 -9.78 -4.58 10.96
N PRO A 171 -10.25 -5.74 11.45
CA PRO A 171 -11.53 -5.85 12.13
C PRO A 171 -11.48 -5.08 13.47
N SER A 172 -12.63 -4.55 13.89
CA SER A 172 -12.78 -3.98 15.22
C SER A 172 -12.60 -5.05 16.31
N ILE A 173 -12.42 -4.64 17.56
CA ILE A 173 -12.26 -5.61 18.65
C ILE A 173 -13.50 -6.47 18.83
N GLU A 174 -14.70 -5.89 18.67
CA GLU A 174 -15.95 -6.63 18.69
C GLU A 174 -16.02 -7.66 17.56
N ASP A 175 -15.58 -7.33 16.34
CA ASP A 175 -15.47 -8.28 15.24
C ASP A 175 -14.50 -9.43 15.54
N LYS A 176 -13.37 -9.13 16.19
CA LYS A 176 -12.37 -10.16 16.57
C LYS A 176 -12.97 -11.13 17.58
N VAL A 177 -13.64 -10.61 18.60
CA VAL A 177 -14.24 -11.42 19.67
C VAL A 177 -15.35 -12.31 19.11
N VAL A 178 -16.18 -11.81 18.20
CA VAL A 178 -17.27 -12.60 17.58
C VAL A 178 -16.72 -13.63 16.60
N ARG A 179 -15.84 -13.22 15.66
CA ARG A 179 -15.36 -14.10 14.58
C ARG A 179 -14.37 -15.15 15.07
N PHE A 180 -13.62 -14.85 16.12
CA PHE A 180 -12.59 -15.72 16.68
C PHE A 180 -12.92 -16.14 18.12
N ALA A 181 -14.18 -16.50 18.38
CA ALA A 181 -14.70 -16.87 19.70
C ALA A 181 -13.93 -18.01 20.41
N GLY A 182 -13.18 -18.83 19.67
CA GLY A 182 -12.32 -19.87 20.23
C GLY A 182 -10.94 -19.37 20.72
N LYS A 183 -10.65 -18.06 20.64
CA LYS A 183 -9.41 -17.47 21.15
C LYS A 183 -9.65 -16.77 22.47
N ASP A 184 -8.85 -17.13 23.49
CA ASP A 184 -8.97 -16.57 24.85
C ASP A 184 -8.41 -15.14 24.95
N ARG A 185 -7.62 -14.69 23.97
CA ARG A 185 -7.00 -13.36 23.96
C ARG A 185 -6.70 -12.85 22.56
N HIS A 186 -6.70 -11.52 22.40
CA HIS A 186 -6.24 -10.79 21.22
C HIS A 186 -5.15 -9.79 21.62
N PRO A 187 -4.07 -9.65 20.85
CA PRO A 187 -3.03 -8.66 21.12
C PRO A 187 -3.53 -7.23 20.84
N ILE A 188 -3.06 -6.31 21.66
CA ILE A 188 -3.24 -4.87 21.54
C ILE A 188 -1.84 -4.25 21.61
N PHE A 189 -1.40 -3.59 20.54
CA PHE A 189 -0.13 -2.87 20.56
C PHE A 189 -0.35 -1.49 21.15
N VAL A 190 0.49 -1.14 22.12
CA VAL A 190 0.46 0.13 22.83
C VAL A 190 1.59 0.98 22.29
N GLU A 191 1.23 1.96 21.46
CA GLU A 191 2.16 2.73 20.64
C GLU A 191 2.10 4.21 21.01
N PRO A 192 3.24 4.92 21.18
CA PRO A 192 3.21 6.37 21.38
C PRO A 192 2.78 7.05 20.08
N CYS A 193 1.89 8.05 20.17
CA CYS A 193 1.46 8.84 19.01
C CYS A 193 2.55 9.81 18.50
N GLY A 194 3.64 9.97 19.25
CA GLY A 194 4.80 10.78 18.88
C GLY A 194 5.81 10.87 20.02
N GLU A 195 7.01 11.40 19.70
CA GLU A 195 8.11 11.52 20.67
C GLU A 195 7.79 12.51 21.82
N ASN A 196 6.98 13.53 21.54
CA ASN A 196 6.73 14.66 22.44
C ASN A 196 5.26 14.73 22.89
N THR A 197 4.57 13.60 22.99
CA THR A 197 3.19 13.52 23.45
C THR A 197 2.99 12.43 24.48
N GLU A 198 2.07 12.65 25.40
CA GLU A 198 1.63 11.64 26.37
C GLU A 198 0.49 10.76 25.81
N GLU A 199 0.09 10.98 24.56
CA GLU A 199 -0.98 10.24 23.92
C GLU A 199 -0.48 8.90 23.40
N MET A 200 -1.15 7.81 23.82
CA MET A 200 -0.86 6.44 23.40
C MET A 200 -1.99 5.90 22.54
N TYR A 201 -1.63 5.17 21.50
CA TYR A 201 -2.51 4.52 20.53
C TYR A 201 -2.64 3.02 20.86
N LEU A 202 -3.86 2.51 20.93
CA LEU A 202 -4.13 1.11 21.28
C LEU A 202 -4.44 0.28 20.03
N GLN A 203 -3.44 0.07 19.17
CA GLN A 203 -3.62 -0.62 17.90
C GLN A 203 -4.16 -2.04 18.10
N GLY A 204 -5.19 -2.37 17.32
CA GLY A 204 -5.85 -3.67 17.40
C GLY A 204 -7.09 -3.70 18.30
N ALA A 205 -7.39 -2.59 19.00
CA ALA A 205 -8.57 -2.42 19.83
C ALA A 205 -9.53 -1.32 19.33
N SER A 206 -9.58 -1.09 18.01
CA SER A 206 -10.59 -0.19 17.43
C SER A 206 -12.00 -0.71 17.74
N SER A 207 -12.90 0.20 18.10
CA SER A 207 -14.26 -0.13 18.52
C SER A 207 -15.24 0.97 18.14
N SER A 208 -16.50 0.60 18.00
CA SER A 208 -17.62 1.54 17.91
C SER A 208 -18.60 1.43 19.07
N LEU A 209 -18.29 0.63 20.08
CA LEU A 209 -19.09 0.49 21.28
C LEU A 209 -19.22 1.83 22.04
N PRO A 210 -20.30 2.02 22.85
CA PRO A 210 -20.48 3.23 23.65
C PRO A 210 -19.31 3.45 24.64
N GLU A 211 -19.09 4.69 25.03
CA GLU A 211 -17.97 5.10 25.88
C GLU A 211 -17.94 4.38 27.24
N ASP A 212 -19.11 4.14 27.85
CA ASP A 212 -19.22 3.37 29.10
C ASP A 212 -18.72 1.93 28.93
N VAL A 213 -19.02 1.30 27.82
CA VAL A 213 -18.54 -0.05 27.51
C VAL A 213 -17.04 -0.04 27.18
N GLN A 214 -16.57 0.97 26.46
CA GLN A 214 -15.14 1.14 26.18
C GLN A 214 -14.34 1.25 27.48
N ASN A 215 -14.78 2.10 28.41
CA ASN A 215 -14.16 2.24 29.72
C ASN A 215 -14.14 0.89 30.48
N ALA A 216 -15.23 0.13 30.43
CA ALA A 216 -15.32 -1.16 31.13
C ALA A 216 -14.39 -2.21 30.53
N PHE A 217 -14.38 -2.40 29.21
CA PHE A 217 -13.57 -3.43 28.58
C PHE A 217 -12.07 -3.09 28.61
N TYR A 218 -11.68 -1.81 28.42
CA TYR A 218 -10.26 -1.44 28.53
C TYR A 218 -9.75 -1.67 29.96
N ARG A 219 -10.50 -1.30 31.01
CA ARG A 219 -10.09 -1.49 32.39
C ARG A 219 -10.02 -2.95 32.83
N SER A 220 -10.65 -3.87 32.12
CA SER A 220 -10.52 -5.31 32.36
C SER A 220 -9.19 -5.90 31.88
N ILE A 221 -8.41 -5.14 31.11
CA ILE A 221 -7.12 -5.56 30.54
C ILE A 221 -6.02 -5.33 31.55
N LYS A 222 -5.14 -6.32 31.72
CA LYS A 222 -3.99 -6.23 32.62
C LYS A 222 -3.07 -5.08 32.19
N GLY A 223 -2.77 -4.19 33.15
CA GLY A 223 -1.97 -2.98 32.91
C GLY A 223 -2.81 -1.75 32.55
N PHE A 224 -4.12 -1.91 32.32
CA PHE A 224 -5.05 -0.83 31.97
C PHE A 224 -6.10 -0.57 33.06
N GLU A 225 -5.93 -1.10 34.24
CA GLU A 225 -6.93 -1.02 35.34
C GLU A 225 -7.31 0.43 35.68
N ASN A 226 -6.37 1.37 35.51
CA ASN A 226 -6.54 2.80 35.77
C ASN A 226 -6.53 3.64 34.50
N ILE A 227 -6.82 3.04 33.34
CA ILE A 227 -6.70 3.72 32.04
C ILE A 227 -7.54 4.99 31.98
N GLU A 228 -6.93 6.06 31.47
CA GLU A 228 -7.56 7.35 31.23
C GLU A 228 -7.72 7.54 29.71
N ILE A 229 -8.95 7.46 29.23
CA ILE A 229 -9.28 7.67 27.82
C ILE A 229 -9.31 9.16 27.52
N MET A 230 -8.38 9.62 26.70
CA MET A 230 -8.33 11.00 26.22
C MET A 230 -9.30 11.24 25.06
N ARG A 231 -9.50 10.20 24.25
CA ARG A 231 -10.41 10.19 23.09
C ARG A 231 -10.96 8.79 22.92
N PRO A 232 -12.28 8.60 22.90
CA PRO A 232 -12.87 7.27 22.69
C PRO A 232 -12.55 6.72 21.32
N ALA A 233 -12.58 5.39 21.20
CA ALA A 233 -12.58 4.71 19.93
C ALA A 233 -13.88 5.03 19.17
N TYR A 234 -13.82 5.04 17.84
CA TYR A 234 -15.00 5.27 16.99
C TYR A 234 -14.90 4.52 15.66
N ALA A 235 -16.06 4.27 15.05
CA ALA A 235 -16.11 3.95 13.64
C ALA A 235 -16.39 5.22 12.83
N ILE A 236 -15.84 5.27 11.61
CA ILE A 236 -16.12 6.33 10.65
C ILE A 236 -16.52 5.72 9.31
N GLU A 237 -17.65 6.16 8.77
CA GLU A 237 -18.03 5.94 7.38
C GLU A 237 -17.57 7.11 6.52
N TYR A 238 -17.20 6.81 5.29
CA TYR A 238 -16.74 7.80 4.33
C TYR A 238 -17.06 7.36 2.90
N ASP A 239 -17.09 8.32 1.98
CA ASP A 239 -17.29 8.06 0.57
C ASP A 239 -15.96 7.86 -0.15
N CYS A 240 -15.95 6.97 -1.13
CA CYS A 240 -14.84 6.76 -2.05
C CYS A 240 -15.39 6.59 -3.47
N VAL A 241 -14.56 6.84 -4.48
CA VAL A 241 -14.94 6.59 -5.87
C VAL A 241 -14.90 5.09 -6.17
N ASP A 242 -15.77 4.61 -7.08
CA ASP A 242 -15.56 3.30 -7.69
C ASP A 242 -14.29 3.36 -8.56
N PRO A 243 -13.19 2.69 -8.18
CA PRO A 243 -11.92 2.87 -8.88
C PRO A 243 -11.91 2.35 -10.31
N THR A 244 -12.90 1.56 -10.73
CA THR A 244 -13.07 1.16 -12.13
C THR A 244 -13.40 2.34 -13.04
N SER A 245 -13.86 3.46 -12.47
CA SER A 245 -14.06 4.74 -13.17
C SER A 245 -12.79 5.58 -13.34
N LEU A 246 -11.65 5.06 -12.87
CA LEU A 246 -10.34 5.69 -13.04
C LEU A 246 -9.53 4.98 -14.13
N GLU A 247 -8.64 5.75 -14.74
CA GLU A 247 -7.60 5.28 -15.64
C GLU A 247 -6.39 4.74 -14.84
N ALA A 248 -5.51 3.98 -15.49
CA ALA A 248 -4.26 3.53 -14.88
C ALA A 248 -3.31 4.68 -14.47
N THR A 249 -3.59 5.90 -14.92
CA THR A 249 -2.94 7.14 -14.50
C THR A 249 -3.52 7.73 -13.22
N LEU A 250 -4.60 7.12 -12.68
CA LEU A 250 -5.47 7.61 -11.61
C LEU A 250 -6.31 8.85 -12.00
N GLU A 251 -6.36 9.20 -13.27
CA GLU A 251 -7.29 10.21 -13.83
C GLU A 251 -8.69 9.64 -13.93
N SER A 252 -9.71 10.44 -13.66
CA SER A 252 -11.10 10.06 -13.84
C SER A 252 -11.43 9.87 -15.32
N LYS A 253 -12.14 8.79 -15.67
CA LYS A 253 -12.70 8.56 -17.00
C LYS A 253 -13.87 9.51 -17.30
N VAL A 254 -14.50 10.06 -16.26
CA VAL A 254 -15.70 10.91 -16.35
C VAL A 254 -15.33 12.38 -16.49
N VAL A 255 -14.37 12.86 -15.69
CA VAL A 255 -13.94 14.26 -15.65
C VAL A 255 -12.44 14.35 -15.91
N ARG A 256 -12.05 14.89 -17.07
CA ARG A 256 -10.64 15.07 -17.42
C ARG A 256 -9.94 16.07 -16.48
N GLY A 257 -8.70 15.79 -16.12
CA GLY A 257 -7.92 16.61 -15.18
C GLY A 257 -8.27 16.39 -13.73
N LEU A 258 -9.22 15.48 -13.42
CA LEU A 258 -9.55 15.08 -12.05
C LEU A 258 -8.87 13.75 -11.74
N TYR A 259 -8.09 13.72 -10.65
CA TYR A 259 -7.34 12.54 -10.18
C TYR A 259 -7.79 12.17 -8.78
N GLY A 260 -7.68 10.89 -8.45
CA GLY A 260 -7.93 10.38 -7.11
C GLY A 260 -6.66 9.78 -6.48
N ALA A 261 -6.56 9.83 -5.15
CA ALA A 261 -5.47 9.20 -4.41
C ALA A 261 -5.91 8.69 -3.04
N GLY A 262 -5.30 7.59 -2.60
CA GLY A 262 -5.48 7.02 -1.27
C GLY A 262 -6.88 6.44 -1.05
N GLN A 263 -7.45 6.71 0.12
CA GLN A 263 -8.76 6.15 0.51
C GLN A 263 -9.90 6.58 -0.41
N PHE A 264 -9.78 7.73 -1.06
CA PHE A 264 -10.74 8.16 -2.08
C PHE A 264 -10.86 7.13 -3.23
N ASN A 265 -9.77 6.42 -3.56
CA ASN A 265 -9.77 5.36 -4.58
C ASN A 265 -10.15 3.97 -4.01
N GLY A 266 -10.67 3.90 -2.78
CA GLY A 266 -11.10 2.65 -2.17
C GLY A 266 -10.00 1.81 -1.55
N THR A 267 -8.83 2.38 -1.24
CA THR A 267 -7.76 1.69 -0.51
C THR A 267 -7.79 2.03 0.99
N SER A 268 -7.13 1.21 1.82
CA SER A 268 -6.94 1.51 3.23
C SER A 268 -5.52 1.15 3.66
N GLY A 269 -4.62 2.14 3.71
CA GLY A 269 -3.24 1.99 4.15
C GLY A 269 -2.43 3.23 3.81
N TYR A 270 -1.45 3.52 4.66
CA TYR A 270 -0.60 4.70 4.51
C TYR A 270 0.29 4.59 3.28
N GLU A 271 0.85 3.41 3.04
CA GLU A 271 1.74 3.13 1.92
C GLU A 271 0.99 3.20 0.59
N GLU A 272 -0.22 2.65 0.54
CA GLU A 272 -1.10 2.72 -0.63
C GLU A 272 -1.45 4.18 -0.95
N ALA A 273 -1.76 4.97 0.08
CA ALA A 273 -2.13 6.38 -0.09
C ALA A 273 -0.94 7.22 -0.57
N ALA A 274 0.24 7.04 0.02
CA ALA A 274 1.45 7.74 -0.36
C ALA A 274 1.86 7.44 -1.81
N ALA A 275 1.83 6.16 -2.19
CA ALA A 275 2.19 5.72 -3.53
C ALA A 275 1.22 6.25 -4.60
N GLN A 276 -0.10 6.20 -4.32
CA GLN A 276 -1.12 6.77 -5.22
C GLN A 276 -1.00 8.29 -5.30
N GLY A 277 -0.76 8.98 -4.18
CA GLY A 277 -0.57 10.43 -4.14
C GLY A 277 0.61 10.87 -5.00
N LEU A 278 1.73 10.14 -4.93
CA LEU A 278 2.89 10.39 -5.78
C LEU A 278 2.56 10.23 -7.27
N LEU A 279 1.90 9.12 -7.65
CA LEU A 279 1.56 8.85 -9.05
C LEU A 279 0.51 9.83 -9.60
N ALA A 280 -0.56 10.09 -8.84
CA ALA A 280 -1.61 11.04 -9.22
C ALA A 280 -1.04 12.46 -9.38
N GLY A 281 -0.22 12.91 -8.41
CA GLY A 281 0.42 14.23 -8.47
C GLY A 281 1.38 14.37 -9.65
N LEU A 282 2.21 13.35 -9.93
CA LEU A 282 3.07 13.31 -11.11
C LEU A 282 2.26 13.41 -12.40
N ASN A 283 1.23 12.60 -12.53
CA ASN A 283 0.41 12.53 -13.74
C ASN A 283 -0.41 13.80 -13.94
N ALA A 284 -0.96 14.38 -12.89
CA ALA A 284 -1.64 15.67 -12.93
C ALA A 284 -0.68 16.80 -13.40
N ALA A 285 0.54 16.84 -12.85
CA ALA A 285 1.53 17.83 -13.25
C ALA A 285 1.97 17.66 -14.72
N ARG A 286 2.16 16.44 -15.18
CA ARG A 286 2.49 16.11 -16.57
C ARG A 286 1.36 16.49 -17.52
N SER A 287 0.11 16.13 -17.17
CA SER A 287 -1.09 16.50 -17.93
C SER A 287 -1.25 18.02 -18.04
N ALA A 288 -1.07 18.74 -16.93
CA ALA A 288 -1.17 20.21 -16.91
C ALA A 288 -0.13 20.90 -17.82
N LYS A 289 1.01 20.23 -18.08
CA LYS A 289 2.08 20.67 -18.97
C LYS A 289 1.98 20.10 -20.39
N GLY A 290 0.96 19.28 -20.70
CA GLY A 290 0.81 18.62 -22.00
C GLY A 290 1.83 17.49 -22.25
N GLY A 291 2.44 16.94 -21.21
CA GLY A 291 3.40 15.84 -21.30
C GLY A 291 2.74 14.46 -21.17
N SER A 292 3.48 13.40 -21.55
CA SER A 292 3.05 12.02 -21.36
C SER A 292 2.92 11.67 -19.87
N GLN A 293 1.86 10.94 -19.53
CA GLN A 293 1.62 10.45 -18.17
C GLN A 293 2.32 9.11 -17.94
N LEU A 294 2.70 8.83 -16.69
CA LEU A 294 3.32 7.58 -16.28
C LEU A 294 2.25 6.53 -15.97
N ILE A 295 2.37 5.37 -16.58
CA ILE A 295 1.67 4.15 -16.19
C ILE A 295 2.72 3.14 -15.75
N LEU A 296 2.59 2.65 -14.53
CA LEU A 296 3.43 1.58 -14.00
C LEU A 296 2.75 0.23 -14.23
N GLU A 297 3.47 -0.67 -14.87
CA GLU A 297 2.96 -2.02 -15.14
C GLU A 297 3.09 -2.92 -13.90
N ARG A 298 2.25 -3.96 -13.82
CA ARG A 298 2.22 -4.92 -12.71
C ARG A 298 3.56 -5.59 -12.41
N GLN A 299 4.33 -5.90 -13.46
CA GLN A 299 5.65 -6.52 -13.34
C GLN A 299 6.74 -5.53 -12.90
N THR A 300 6.49 -4.24 -12.95
CA THR A 300 7.46 -3.20 -12.61
C THR A 300 7.44 -2.85 -11.13
N SER A 301 6.24 -2.83 -10.52
CA SER A 301 6.09 -2.40 -9.13
C SER A 301 4.81 -2.90 -8.47
N TYR A 302 4.83 -2.95 -7.13
CA TYR A 302 3.60 -3.15 -6.35
C TYR A 302 2.60 -2.01 -6.55
N LEU A 303 3.06 -0.79 -6.82
CA LEU A 303 2.19 0.32 -7.18
C LEU A 303 1.47 0.05 -8.52
N GLY A 304 2.18 -0.49 -9.52
CA GLY A 304 1.55 -0.93 -10.78
C GLY A 304 0.52 -2.03 -10.56
N THR A 305 0.83 -3.04 -9.72
CA THR A 305 -0.13 -4.08 -9.33
C THR A 305 -1.35 -3.50 -8.64
N LEU A 306 -1.16 -2.58 -7.67
CA LEU A 306 -2.23 -1.92 -6.92
C LEU A 306 -3.16 -1.14 -7.85
N VAL A 307 -2.61 -0.29 -8.70
CA VAL A 307 -3.40 0.54 -9.62
C VAL A 307 -4.16 -0.32 -10.62
N ASP A 308 -3.51 -1.33 -11.21
CA ASP A 308 -4.17 -2.24 -12.14
C ASP A 308 -5.31 -3.02 -11.47
N ASP A 309 -5.12 -3.53 -10.24
CA ASP A 309 -6.20 -4.19 -9.49
C ASP A 309 -7.39 -3.24 -9.24
N LEU A 310 -7.13 -1.98 -8.86
CA LEU A 310 -8.16 -0.99 -8.62
C LEU A 310 -8.99 -0.72 -9.88
N VAL A 311 -8.33 -0.40 -11.00
CA VAL A 311 -9.03 0.08 -12.20
C VAL A 311 -9.63 -1.04 -13.06
N THR A 312 -9.19 -2.30 -12.86
CA THR A 312 -9.69 -3.46 -13.62
C THR A 312 -10.64 -4.33 -12.83
N LYS A 313 -10.30 -4.64 -11.56
CA LYS A 313 -11.09 -5.54 -10.70
C LYS A 313 -12.10 -4.77 -9.85
N GLY A 314 -11.82 -3.49 -9.59
CA GLY A 314 -12.56 -2.72 -8.60
C GLY A 314 -12.34 -3.23 -7.19
N VAL A 315 -13.14 -2.72 -6.24
CA VAL A 315 -13.05 -3.08 -4.83
C VAL A 315 -14.45 -3.32 -4.26
N MET A 316 -14.58 -4.39 -3.47
CA MET A 316 -15.81 -4.68 -2.73
C MET A 316 -15.67 -4.33 -1.23
N ASP A 317 -14.45 -4.31 -0.74
CA ASP A 317 -14.02 -3.89 0.59
C ASP A 317 -12.75 -3.01 0.44
N PRO A 318 -12.38 -2.20 1.45
CA PRO A 318 -11.18 -1.38 1.39
C PRO A 318 -9.94 -2.20 1.06
N TYR A 319 -9.32 -1.85 -0.09
CA TYR A 319 -8.20 -2.60 -0.63
C TYR A 319 -6.93 -2.42 0.20
N ARG A 320 -6.20 -3.53 0.42
CA ARG A 320 -4.84 -3.55 0.98
C ARG A 320 -3.90 -4.27 0.03
N MET A 321 -2.74 -3.66 -0.22
CA MET A 321 -1.69 -4.29 -1.00
C MET A 321 -0.98 -5.35 -0.14
N MET A 322 -0.99 -6.58 -0.62
CA MET A 322 -0.31 -7.70 0.02
C MET A 322 0.53 -8.44 -1.02
N THR A 323 1.61 -9.08 -0.59
CA THR A 323 2.51 -9.84 -1.48
C THR A 323 1.78 -10.93 -2.26
N SER A 324 0.69 -11.48 -1.69
CA SER A 324 -0.16 -12.48 -2.35
C SER A 324 -0.95 -11.96 -3.55
N ARG A 325 -1.07 -10.63 -3.70
CA ARG A 325 -1.78 -10.02 -4.83
C ARG A 325 -0.92 -9.90 -6.08
N SER A 326 0.40 -10.00 -5.95
CA SER A 326 1.32 -9.95 -7.08
C SER A 326 1.77 -11.36 -7.48
N GLU A 327 1.62 -11.66 -8.74
CA GLU A 327 2.18 -12.82 -9.41
C GLU A 327 3.71 -12.72 -9.58
N TYR A 328 4.29 -11.53 -9.41
CA TYR A 328 5.72 -11.22 -9.63
C TYR A 328 6.51 -10.98 -8.34
N ARG A 329 6.06 -11.51 -7.21
CA ARG A 329 6.65 -11.26 -5.88
C ARG A 329 8.14 -11.62 -5.73
N LEU A 330 8.68 -12.50 -6.57
CA LEU A 330 10.11 -12.83 -6.57
C LEU A 330 10.96 -11.74 -7.22
N THR A 331 10.40 -11.02 -8.19
CA THR A 331 11.04 -9.89 -8.86
C THR A 331 10.78 -8.58 -8.11
N LEU A 332 9.57 -8.41 -7.57
CA LEU A 332 9.15 -7.19 -6.87
C LEU A 332 9.52 -7.27 -5.40
N ARG A 333 10.80 -7.09 -5.07
CA ARG A 333 11.28 -7.08 -3.69
C ARG A 333 11.56 -5.66 -3.22
N GLN A 334 11.60 -5.48 -1.90
CA GLN A 334 11.95 -4.20 -1.26
C GLN A 334 13.42 -3.84 -1.52
N ASP A 335 14.33 -4.83 -1.39
CA ASP A 335 15.77 -4.67 -1.55
C ASP A 335 16.23 -4.20 -2.93
N ASN A 336 15.42 -4.43 -3.98
CA ASN A 336 15.70 -4.04 -5.36
C ASN A 336 14.76 -2.95 -5.92
N ALA A 337 13.98 -2.29 -5.08
CA ALA A 337 13.01 -1.29 -5.52
C ALA A 337 13.68 -0.08 -6.19
N ASP A 338 14.86 0.32 -5.72
CA ASP A 338 15.68 1.38 -6.33
C ASP A 338 16.09 1.04 -7.76
N GLN A 339 16.52 -0.21 -8.00
CA GLN A 339 16.96 -0.69 -9.32
C GLN A 339 15.82 -0.66 -10.35
N ARG A 340 14.60 -0.98 -9.92
CA ARG A 340 13.42 -0.99 -10.79
C ARG A 340 12.83 0.39 -11.04
N LEU A 341 12.85 1.29 -10.03
CA LEU A 341 12.04 2.51 -10.05
C LEU A 341 12.87 3.80 -10.10
N THR A 342 14.14 3.82 -9.63
CA THR A 342 14.96 5.05 -9.66
C THR A 342 15.21 5.55 -11.09
N PRO A 343 15.52 4.68 -12.10
CA PRO A 343 15.65 5.12 -13.48
C PRO A 343 14.36 5.75 -14.03
N ILE A 344 13.21 5.15 -13.76
CA ILE A 344 11.91 5.70 -14.15
C ILE A 344 11.68 7.05 -13.47
N GLY A 345 11.94 7.13 -12.15
CA GLY A 345 11.83 8.39 -11.42
C GLY A 345 12.74 9.48 -11.96
N ARG A 346 13.93 9.12 -12.45
CA ARG A 346 14.88 10.06 -13.11
C ARG A 346 14.33 10.58 -14.43
N GLU A 347 13.81 9.71 -15.27
CA GLU A 347 13.17 10.06 -16.55
C GLU A 347 12.01 11.04 -16.37
N TYR A 348 11.21 10.82 -15.33
CA TYR A 348 10.05 11.67 -15.04
C TYR A 348 10.35 12.89 -14.15
N GLY A 349 11.61 13.13 -13.81
CA GLY A 349 12.06 14.32 -13.06
C GLY A 349 11.82 14.26 -11.55
N LEU A 350 11.52 13.10 -10.98
CA LEU A 350 11.34 12.89 -9.54
C LEU A 350 12.66 12.65 -8.79
N VAL A 351 13.68 12.16 -9.48
CA VAL A 351 14.99 11.83 -8.92
C VAL A 351 15.99 12.91 -9.30
N GLN A 352 16.50 13.63 -8.28
CA GLN A 352 17.51 14.67 -8.42
C GLN A 352 18.91 14.07 -8.56
N ASP A 353 19.91 14.92 -8.84
CA ASP A 353 21.28 14.50 -9.17
C ASP A 353 21.98 13.77 -8.02
N ASP A 354 21.76 14.18 -6.77
CA ASP A 354 22.31 13.55 -5.57
C ASP A 354 21.85 12.09 -5.41
N ARG A 355 20.54 11.87 -5.52
CA ARG A 355 19.94 10.52 -5.48
C ARG A 355 20.38 9.67 -6.67
N TRP A 356 20.46 10.28 -7.86
CA TRP A 356 20.88 9.58 -9.06
C TRP A 356 22.34 9.14 -8.97
N ALA A 357 23.24 10.01 -8.51
CA ALA A 357 24.66 9.70 -8.30
C ALA A 357 24.85 8.57 -7.28
N LYS A 358 24.11 8.63 -6.15
CA LYS A 358 24.15 7.56 -5.13
C LYS A 358 23.66 6.23 -5.69
N TYR A 359 22.56 6.25 -6.45
CA TYR A 359 22.04 5.05 -7.12
C TYR A 359 23.11 4.44 -8.06
N GLN A 360 23.70 5.25 -8.95
CA GLN A 360 24.72 4.77 -9.88
C GLN A 360 25.93 4.19 -9.15
N HIS A 361 26.38 4.83 -8.08
CA HIS A 361 27.48 4.33 -7.25
C HIS A 361 27.14 2.98 -6.63
N THR A 362 25.93 2.82 -6.05
CA THR A 362 25.49 1.54 -5.49
C THR A 362 25.44 0.43 -6.54
N GLN A 363 24.94 0.72 -7.75
CA GLN A 363 24.93 -0.26 -8.84
C GLN A 363 26.35 -0.66 -9.24
N SER A 364 27.30 0.30 -9.32
CA SER A 364 28.69 0.01 -9.66
C SER A 364 29.38 -0.91 -8.63
N ILE A 365 29.09 -0.71 -7.34
CA ILE A 365 29.57 -1.59 -6.26
C ILE A 365 29.05 -3.01 -6.42
N LEU A 366 27.73 -3.17 -6.62
CA LEU A 366 27.11 -4.48 -6.79
C LEU A 366 27.64 -5.24 -8.03
N GLU A 367 27.79 -4.54 -9.15
CA GLU A 367 28.35 -5.09 -10.38
C GLU A 367 29.82 -5.51 -10.23
N ALA A 368 30.64 -4.68 -9.57
CA ALA A 368 32.03 -4.99 -9.30
C ALA A 368 32.18 -6.22 -8.41
N GLU A 369 31.35 -6.29 -7.35
CA GLU A 369 31.39 -7.44 -6.43
C GLU A 369 30.87 -8.71 -7.07
N ARG A 370 29.82 -8.65 -7.86
CA ARG A 370 29.34 -9.81 -8.60
C ARG A 370 30.42 -10.35 -9.55
N ARG A 371 31.15 -9.47 -10.24
CA ARG A 371 32.27 -9.85 -11.08
C ARG A 371 33.39 -10.49 -10.27
N ARG A 372 33.75 -9.93 -9.11
CA ARG A 372 34.76 -10.48 -8.20
C ARG A 372 34.36 -11.89 -7.74
N LEU A 373 33.12 -12.12 -7.34
CA LEU A 373 32.62 -13.43 -6.96
C LEU A 373 32.65 -14.45 -8.11
N HIS A 374 32.36 -14.01 -9.34
CA HIS A 374 32.43 -14.84 -10.54
C HIS A 374 33.86 -15.26 -10.89
N GLU A 375 34.84 -14.39 -10.68
CA GLU A 375 36.26 -14.61 -10.99
C GLU A 375 37.02 -15.32 -9.85
N THR A 376 36.46 -15.36 -8.64
CA THR A 376 37.12 -15.94 -7.46
C THR A 376 36.81 -17.42 -7.32
N HIS A 377 37.86 -18.24 -7.26
CA HIS A 377 37.76 -19.70 -7.01
C HIS A 377 38.23 -20.04 -5.59
N LEU A 378 37.37 -20.67 -4.79
CA LEU A 378 37.68 -21.16 -3.45
C LEU A 378 38.20 -22.60 -3.52
N ARG A 379 39.31 -22.88 -2.82
CA ARG A 379 39.79 -24.22 -2.64
C ARG A 379 38.88 -24.98 -1.68
N THR A 380 38.75 -26.29 -1.91
CA THR A 380 37.91 -27.17 -1.07
C THR A 380 38.30 -27.10 0.42
N ALA A 381 39.61 -27.04 0.72
CA ALA A 381 40.11 -27.00 2.09
C ALA A 381 39.68 -25.72 2.82
N ASP A 382 39.78 -24.56 2.17
CA ASP A 382 39.45 -23.25 2.77
C ASP A 382 37.93 -23.15 3.03
N LEU A 383 37.11 -23.59 2.09
CA LEU A 383 35.65 -23.62 2.23
C LEU A 383 35.21 -24.57 3.36
N ARG A 384 35.80 -25.77 3.42
CA ARG A 384 35.50 -26.75 4.49
C ARG A 384 35.82 -26.19 5.87
N ALA A 385 37.02 -25.62 6.04
CA ALA A 385 37.43 -24.99 7.31
C ALA A 385 36.47 -23.88 7.74
N ALA A 386 36.02 -23.03 6.81
CA ALA A 386 35.07 -21.96 7.09
C ALA A 386 33.69 -22.51 7.50
N MET A 387 33.19 -23.53 6.82
CA MET A 387 31.90 -24.16 7.15
C MET A 387 31.95 -24.92 8.48
N GLU A 388 33.03 -25.63 8.78
CA GLU A 388 33.24 -26.29 10.08
C GLU A 388 33.30 -25.27 11.22
N ALA A 389 34.00 -24.16 11.03
CA ALA A 389 34.06 -23.07 12.01
C ALA A 389 32.68 -22.44 12.26
N ALA A 390 31.80 -22.43 11.26
CA ALA A 390 30.43 -21.97 11.35
C ALA A 390 29.43 -23.05 11.84
N GLY A 391 29.90 -24.25 12.18
CA GLY A 391 29.05 -25.37 12.62
C GLY A 391 28.18 -25.97 11.51
N LEU A 392 28.55 -25.76 10.27
CA LEU A 392 27.83 -26.29 9.10
C LEU A 392 28.45 -27.59 8.60
N THR A 393 27.65 -28.40 7.90
CA THR A 393 28.16 -29.62 7.23
C THR A 393 29.12 -29.21 6.11
N PRO A 394 30.37 -29.69 6.11
CA PRO A 394 31.38 -29.31 5.12
C PRO A 394 30.95 -29.64 3.68
N ALA A 395 31.18 -28.70 2.76
CA ALA A 395 30.94 -28.91 1.35
C ALA A 395 31.85 -30.00 0.78
N ALA A 396 31.34 -30.76 -0.21
CA ALA A 396 32.09 -31.79 -0.88
C ALA A 396 33.29 -31.22 -1.67
N GLU A 397 33.08 -30.08 -2.34
CA GLU A 397 34.04 -29.47 -3.26
C GLU A 397 34.00 -27.93 -3.16
N GLY A 398 35.15 -27.28 -3.41
CA GLY A 398 35.27 -25.85 -3.67
C GLY A 398 34.72 -25.49 -5.05
N GLY A 399 34.93 -24.26 -5.48
CA GLY A 399 34.46 -23.79 -6.78
C GLY A 399 34.40 -22.26 -6.89
N ILE A 400 33.76 -21.76 -7.92
CA ILE A 400 33.53 -20.33 -8.12
C ILE A 400 32.65 -19.78 -7.01
N ALA A 401 33.05 -18.67 -6.40
CA ALA A 401 32.34 -18.09 -5.26
C ALA A 401 30.87 -17.78 -5.55
N GLU A 402 30.54 -17.25 -6.74
CA GLU A 402 29.16 -17.00 -7.16
C GLU A 402 28.32 -18.30 -7.22
N GLU A 403 28.91 -19.41 -7.70
CA GLU A 403 28.21 -20.71 -7.78
C GLU A 403 28.02 -21.33 -6.39
N LEU A 404 29.03 -21.18 -5.53
CA LEU A 404 28.94 -21.62 -4.14
C LEU A 404 27.85 -20.86 -3.38
N LEU A 405 27.73 -19.55 -3.61
CA LEU A 405 26.71 -18.70 -2.97
C LEU A 405 25.26 -19.09 -3.37
N ARG A 406 25.06 -19.80 -4.47
CA ARG A 406 23.73 -20.34 -4.85
C ARG A 406 23.23 -21.44 -3.90
N ARG A 407 24.12 -22.03 -3.10
CA ARG A 407 23.75 -23.08 -2.14
C ARG A 407 23.07 -22.47 -0.93
N PRO A 408 21.96 -23.04 -0.42
CA PRO A 408 21.22 -22.48 0.71
C PRO A 408 22.05 -22.28 1.97
N GLU A 409 22.97 -23.22 2.25
CA GLU A 409 23.82 -23.24 3.44
C GLU A 409 25.00 -22.25 3.40
N ILE A 410 25.33 -21.70 2.23
CA ILE A 410 26.44 -20.76 2.07
C ILE A 410 25.91 -19.34 1.97
N SER A 411 26.31 -18.50 2.94
CA SER A 411 25.97 -17.07 2.96
C SER A 411 27.13 -16.20 2.46
N TYR A 412 26.83 -14.97 2.06
CA TYR A 412 27.88 -14.01 1.70
C TYR A 412 28.86 -13.76 2.85
N PRO A 413 28.46 -13.53 4.13
CA PRO A 413 29.41 -13.41 5.24
C PRO A 413 30.32 -14.61 5.41
N LEU A 414 29.84 -15.84 5.18
CA LEU A 414 30.66 -17.05 5.22
C LEU A 414 31.76 -17.02 4.16
N LEU A 415 31.43 -16.69 2.92
CA LEU A 415 32.41 -16.54 1.84
C LEU A 415 33.38 -15.38 2.10
N ALA A 416 32.87 -14.23 2.58
CA ALA A 416 33.68 -13.07 2.92
C ALA A 416 34.68 -13.36 4.05
N GLY A 417 34.39 -14.31 4.94
CA GLY A 417 35.36 -14.82 5.94
C GLY A 417 36.58 -15.48 5.31
N VAL A 418 36.47 -16.00 4.09
CA VAL A 418 37.58 -16.65 3.35
C VAL A 418 38.23 -15.70 2.37
N ILE A 419 37.45 -14.96 1.57
CA ILE A 419 37.95 -14.16 0.45
C ILE A 419 37.99 -12.65 0.73
N GLY A 420 37.60 -12.21 1.94
CA GLY A 420 37.43 -10.82 2.31
C GLY A 420 36.13 -10.21 1.80
N TRP A 421 35.68 -9.14 2.44
CA TRP A 421 34.54 -8.33 1.96
C TRP A 421 34.93 -7.57 0.68
N GLY A 422 33.98 -7.45 -0.24
CA GLY A 422 34.13 -6.60 -1.41
C GLY A 422 34.23 -5.12 -1.03
N GLU A 423 34.91 -4.34 -1.85
CA GLU A 423 35.05 -2.90 -1.65
C GLU A 423 33.68 -2.20 -1.70
N GLY A 424 33.34 -1.45 -0.65
CA GLY A 424 32.07 -0.74 -0.53
C GLY A 424 30.85 -1.61 -0.24
N ILE A 425 31.00 -2.93 -0.11
CA ILE A 425 29.89 -3.82 0.24
C ILE A 425 29.53 -3.66 1.72
N THR A 426 28.31 -3.20 1.98
CA THR A 426 27.70 -3.17 3.29
C THR A 426 26.92 -4.48 3.57
N PRO A 427 26.56 -4.80 4.83
CA PRO A 427 25.72 -5.97 5.13
C PRO A 427 24.42 -6.01 4.31
N MET A 428 23.76 -4.87 4.13
CA MET A 428 22.54 -4.75 3.32
C MET A 428 22.78 -5.06 1.82
N LEU A 429 23.89 -4.58 1.25
CA LEU A 429 24.23 -4.88 -0.15
C LEU A 429 24.68 -6.34 -0.32
N ALA A 430 25.32 -6.92 0.69
CA ALA A 430 25.68 -8.35 0.71
C ALA A 430 24.45 -9.23 0.69
N GLU A 431 23.45 -8.95 1.55
CA GLU A 431 22.18 -9.68 1.60
C GLU A 431 21.40 -9.57 0.28
N ARG A 432 21.37 -8.36 -0.30
CA ARG A 432 20.76 -8.14 -1.61
C ARG A 432 21.42 -8.96 -2.70
N LEU A 433 22.76 -8.91 -2.78
CA LEU A 433 23.53 -9.67 -3.78
C LEU A 433 23.36 -11.18 -3.61
N GLU A 434 23.39 -11.67 -2.37
CA GLU A 434 23.12 -13.07 -2.04
C GLU A 434 21.73 -13.49 -2.51
N THR A 435 20.70 -12.68 -2.22
CA THR A 435 19.33 -12.93 -2.66
C THR A 435 19.22 -12.97 -4.18
N GLU A 436 19.82 -12.01 -4.89
CA GLU A 436 19.83 -11.99 -6.36
C GLU A 436 20.49 -13.24 -6.96
N ILE A 437 21.61 -13.69 -6.41
CA ILE A 437 22.34 -14.86 -6.89
C ILE A 437 21.56 -16.16 -6.60
N LYS A 438 21.04 -16.33 -5.39
CA LYS A 438 20.26 -17.52 -4.99
C LYS A 438 18.96 -17.67 -5.78
N TYR A 439 18.29 -16.56 -6.05
CA TYR A 439 17.01 -16.57 -6.76
C TYR A 439 17.14 -16.41 -8.29
N ALA A 440 18.35 -16.25 -8.85
CA ALA A 440 18.56 -16.00 -10.27
C ALA A 440 17.81 -16.97 -11.20
N GLY A 441 17.83 -18.27 -10.87
CA GLY A 441 17.15 -19.31 -11.66
C GLY A 441 15.60 -19.16 -11.64
N TYR A 442 15.05 -18.81 -10.49
CA TYR A 442 13.61 -18.57 -10.32
C TYR A 442 13.18 -17.29 -11.01
N ILE A 443 13.98 -16.22 -10.87
CA ILE A 443 13.74 -14.92 -11.52
C ILE A 443 13.76 -15.12 -13.05
N ALA A 444 14.75 -15.81 -13.61
CA ALA A 444 14.81 -16.07 -15.04
C ALA A 444 13.61 -16.90 -15.58
N ARG A 445 13.04 -17.79 -14.75
CA ARG A 445 11.79 -18.49 -15.09
C ARG A 445 10.60 -17.53 -15.07
N GLN A 446 10.50 -16.68 -14.06
CA GLN A 446 9.44 -15.67 -13.94
C GLN A 446 9.50 -14.67 -15.11
N ASP A 447 10.70 -14.20 -15.49
CA ASP A 447 10.90 -13.31 -16.64
C ASP A 447 10.44 -13.90 -17.96
N ARG A 448 10.55 -15.22 -18.13
CA ARG A 448 9.98 -15.92 -19.30
C ARG A 448 8.45 -15.86 -19.28
N MET A 449 7.83 -16.13 -18.13
CA MET A 449 6.38 -16.02 -17.98
C MET A 449 5.90 -14.57 -18.22
N ILE A 450 6.64 -13.57 -17.71
CA ILE A 450 6.36 -12.15 -17.95
C ILE A 450 6.37 -11.85 -19.45
N ARG A 451 7.36 -12.32 -20.20
CA ARG A 451 7.42 -12.10 -21.66
C ARG A 451 6.26 -12.75 -22.41
N ASP A 452 5.78 -13.90 -21.96
CA ASP A 452 4.62 -14.55 -22.57
C ASP A 452 3.32 -13.79 -22.30
N VAL A 453 3.14 -13.29 -21.07
CA VAL A 453 1.99 -12.44 -20.68
C VAL A 453 2.07 -11.06 -21.35
N ALA A 454 3.26 -10.50 -21.52
CA ALA A 454 3.47 -9.18 -22.14
C ALA A 454 2.95 -9.09 -23.58
N ARG A 455 2.74 -10.21 -24.28
CA ARG A 455 2.06 -10.21 -25.59
C ARG A 455 0.60 -9.74 -25.45
N HIS A 456 -0.12 -10.23 -24.46
CA HIS A 456 -1.49 -9.81 -24.19
C HIS A 456 -1.56 -8.35 -23.71
N GLU A 457 -0.58 -7.90 -22.93
CA GLU A 457 -0.49 -6.50 -22.50
C GLU A 457 -0.23 -5.53 -23.68
N LYS A 458 0.47 -5.98 -24.70
CA LYS A 458 0.76 -5.19 -25.91
C LYS A 458 -0.40 -5.18 -26.91
N THR A 459 -1.33 -6.12 -26.82
CA THR A 459 -2.51 -6.15 -27.70
C THR A 459 -3.53 -5.15 -27.19
N LEU A 460 -3.53 -3.95 -27.78
CA LEU A 460 -4.41 -2.86 -27.40
C LEU A 460 -5.84 -3.13 -27.83
N ILE A 461 -6.80 -2.69 -27.04
CA ILE A 461 -8.21 -2.66 -27.36
C ILE A 461 -8.56 -1.21 -27.71
N PRO A 462 -9.03 -0.93 -28.93
CA PRO A 462 -9.43 0.42 -29.31
C PRO A 462 -10.51 0.98 -28.38
N ALA A 463 -10.44 2.27 -28.07
CA ALA A 463 -11.39 2.91 -27.15
C ALA A 463 -12.86 2.87 -27.67
N ASP A 464 -13.03 2.79 -28.99
CA ASP A 464 -14.30 2.66 -29.67
C ASP A 464 -14.72 1.21 -29.96
N PHE A 465 -14.06 0.22 -29.30
CA PHE A 465 -14.41 -1.19 -29.50
C PHE A 465 -15.76 -1.51 -28.87
N GLU A 466 -16.68 -2.06 -29.68
CA GLU A 466 -18.03 -2.43 -29.26
C GLU A 466 -18.10 -3.91 -28.89
N TYR A 467 -18.30 -4.18 -27.59
CA TYR A 467 -18.38 -5.54 -27.04
C TYR A 467 -19.77 -6.17 -27.24
N ALA A 468 -20.80 -5.34 -27.47
CA ALA A 468 -22.18 -5.79 -27.61
C ALA A 468 -22.37 -6.74 -28.78
N ASP A 469 -21.69 -6.47 -29.90
CA ASP A 469 -21.84 -7.20 -31.17
C ASP A 469 -20.91 -8.41 -31.27
N LEU A 470 -20.03 -8.63 -30.28
CA LEU A 470 -19.07 -9.73 -30.31
C LEU A 470 -19.73 -11.05 -29.95
N THR A 471 -19.88 -11.93 -30.97
CA THR A 471 -20.36 -13.30 -30.73
C THR A 471 -19.31 -14.14 -30.04
N GLY A 472 -19.76 -14.99 -29.08
CA GLY A 472 -18.86 -15.89 -28.33
C GLY A 472 -18.41 -15.36 -26.97
N LEU A 473 -18.73 -14.11 -26.60
CA LEU A 473 -18.58 -13.64 -25.23
C LEU A 473 -19.74 -14.10 -24.36
N THR A 474 -19.43 -14.49 -23.10
CA THR A 474 -20.47 -14.67 -22.09
C THR A 474 -21.19 -13.36 -21.79
N LEU A 475 -22.44 -13.41 -21.33
CA LEU A 475 -23.20 -12.21 -20.99
C LEU A 475 -22.51 -11.38 -19.91
N GLU A 476 -21.98 -12.05 -18.88
CA GLU A 476 -21.22 -11.42 -17.80
C GLU A 476 -19.94 -10.73 -18.33
N ALA A 477 -19.15 -11.42 -19.15
CA ALA A 477 -17.94 -10.84 -19.71
C ALA A 477 -18.25 -9.60 -20.58
N ARG A 478 -19.31 -9.65 -21.37
CA ARG A 478 -19.76 -8.53 -22.21
C ARG A 478 -20.14 -7.32 -21.37
N GLU A 479 -20.92 -7.51 -20.31
CA GLU A 479 -21.31 -6.44 -19.38
C GLU A 479 -20.09 -5.82 -18.70
N LYS A 480 -19.19 -6.66 -18.16
CA LYS A 480 -17.96 -6.23 -17.49
C LYS A 480 -17.01 -5.49 -18.41
N LEU A 481 -16.76 -6.02 -19.60
CA LEU A 481 -15.88 -5.38 -20.59
C LEU A 481 -16.44 -4.04 -21.06
N THR A 482 -17.76 -3.94 -21.26
CA THR A 482 -18.44 -2.68 -21.64
C THR A 482 -18.34 -1.63 -20.54
N GLY A 483 -18.50 -2.02 -19.26
CA GLY A 483 -18.45 -1.10 -18.11
C GLY A 483 -17.03 -0.64 -17.80
N ILE A 484 -16.05 -1.55 -17.81
CA ILE A 484 -14.66 -1.28 -17.39
C ILE A 484 -13.84 -0.68 -18.51
N ARG A 485 -14.09 -1.09 -19.76
CA ARG A 485 -13.34 -0.66 -20.96
C ARG A 485 -11.83 -0.84 -20.82
N PRO A 486 -11.34 -2.09 -20.67
CA PRO A 486 -9.92 -2.38 -20.53
C PRO A 486 -9.13 -1.91 -21.76
N LYS A 487 -7.88 -1.45 -21.56
CA LYS A 487 -7.04 -0.91 -22.63
C LYS A 487 -6.31 -1.98 -23.45
N ASN A 488 -6.17 -3.19 -22.89
CA ASN A 488 -5.49 -4.30 -23.57
C ASN A 488 -6.05 -5.66 -23.14
N LEU A 489 -5.66 -6.71 -23.86
CA LEU A 489 -6.12 -8.09 -23.59
C LEU A 489 -5.69 -8.59 -22.20
N GLY A 490 -4.53 -8.17 -21.71
CA GLY A 490 -4.06 -8.54 -20.36
C GLY A 490 -4.99 -8.01 -19.28
N GLN A 491 -5.38 -6.74 -19.36
CA GLN A 491 -6.38 -6.16 -18.46
C GLN A 491 -7.73 -6.87 -18.58
N ALA A 492 -8.20 -7.12 -19.80
CA ALA A 492 -9.46 -7.83 -20.04
C ALA A 492 -9.49 -9.19 -19.32
N GLY A 493 -8.41 -9.97 -19.40
CA GLY A 493 -8.30 -11.28 -18.76
C GLY A 493 -8.21 -11.25 -17.24
N ARG A 494 -7.94 -10.09 -16.61
CA ARG A 494 -7.92 -9.93 -15.15
C ARG A 494 -9.25 -9.47 -14.56
N ILE A 495 -10.21 -9.11 -15.40
CA ILE A 495 -11.54 -8.68 -14.94
C ILE A 495 -12.30 -9.91 -14.41
N PRO A 496 -12.80 -9.88 -13.16
CA PRO A 496 -13.63 -10.95 -12.63
C PRO A 496 -14.87 -11.17 -13.49
N GLY A 497 -15.13 -12.42 -13.91
CA GLY A 497 -16.24 -12.77 -14.82
C GLY A 497 -15.84 -12.82 -16.30
N VAL A 498 -14.59 -12.48 -16.65
CA VAL A 498 -14.03 -12.69 -17.99
C VAL A 498 -13.18 -13.97 -17.99
N SER A 499 -13.61 -14.97 -18.74
CA SER A 499 -12.93 -16.26 -18.82
C SER A 499 -11.78 -16.25 -19.86
N PRO A 500 -10.84 -17.23 -19.80
CA PRO A 500 -9.84 -17.39 -20.86
C PRO A 500 -10.44 -17.58 -22.27
N SER A 501 -11.64 -18.18 -22.37
CA SER A 501 -12.37 -18.31 -23.62
C SER A 501 -12.85 -16.96 -24.14
N ASP A 502 -13.35 -16.09 -23.26
CA ASP A 502 -13.76 -14.73 -23.64
C ASP A 502 -12.57 -13.91 -24.15
N VAL A 503 -11.40 -14.02 -23.48
CA VAL A 503 -10.15 -13.36 -23.92
C VAL A 503 -9.71 -13.87 -25.30
N ALA A 504 -9.81 -15.17 -25.56
CA ALA A 504 -9.49 -15.75 -26.86
C ALA A 504 -10.41 -15.20 -27.96
N GLN A 505 -11.72 -15.12 -27.71
CA GLN A 505 -12.69 -14.53 -28.65
C GLN A 505 -12.40 -13.05 -28.93
N LEU A 506 -12.10 -12.30 -27.88
CA LEU A 506 -11.71 -10.89 -28.01
C LEU A 506 -10.43 -10.73 -28.83
N SER A 507 -9.43 -11.58 -28.64
CA SER A 507 -8.18 -11.59 -29.39
C SER A 507 -8.41 -11.84 -30.89
N ILE A 508 -9.28 -12.80 -31.21
CA ILE A 508 -9.67 -13.10 -32.61
C ILE A 508 -10.35 -11.89 -33.24
N ALA A 509 -11.30 -11.27 -32.54
CA ALA A 509 -12.02 -10.12 -33.03
C ALA A 509 -11.11 -8.91 -33.33
N LEU A 510 -10.14 -8.64 -32.44
CA LEU A 510 -9.13 -7.59 -32.61
C LEU A 510 -8.26 -7.88 -33.86
N THR A 511 -7.81 -9.13 -34.02
CA THR A 511 -6.99 -9.53 -35.17
C THR A 511 -7.76 -9.40 -36.50
N VAL A 512 -9.07 -9.67 -36.50
CA VAL A 512 -9.93 -9.49 -37.70
C VAL A 512 -10.06 -8.01 -38.03
N ARG A 513 -10.30 -7.17 -37.00
CA ARG A 513 -10.43 -5.71 -37.17
C ARG A 513 -9.16 -5.04 -37.70
N GLU A 514 -7.97 -5.51 -37.30
CA GLU A 514 -6.69 -4.97 -37.82
C GLU A 514 -6.45 -5.29 -39.31
N LYS A 515 -7.14 -6.28 -39.85
CA LYS A 515 -6.99 -6.71 -41.27
C LYS A 515 -8.04 -6.11 -42.19
N THR A 516 -9.06 -5.46 -41.64
CA THR A 516 -10.10 -4.73 -42.38
C THR A 516 -9.89 -3.24 -42.28
#